data_5032d73e6ec44cda67b08e69178d508d
#
_entry.id   5032d73e6ec44cda67b08e69178d508d
#
_cell.length_a   1.000
_cell.length_b   1.000
_cell.length_c   1.000
_cell.angle_alpha   90.00
_cell.angle_beta   90.00
_cell.angle_gamma   90.00
#
_symmetry.space_group_name_H-M   'P 1'
#
loop_
_entity.id
_entity.type
_entity.pdbx_description
1 polymer ?
#
loop_
_entity_poly.entity_id
_entity_poly.type
_entity_poly.pdbx_seq_one_letter_code
_entity_poly.pdbx_strand_id
1 'polypeptide(L)' 'MSIYEFRNPMPVETDLGYGMLMYVRDGGTFSNDVFAVVLDKDGVIRHMTTDQFRLVRNDTFLIRTNE' A
#
# COMPACT_ATOMS: atom_id res chain seq x y z
N MET A 1 -11.14 -5.84 14.06
CA MET A 1 -10.47 -5.18 12.92
C MET A 1 -9.24 -4.46 13.41
N SER A 2 -8.16 -4.62 12.69
CA SER A 2 -6.89 -3.98 13.05
C SER A 2 -6.43 -3.07 11.93
N ILE A 3 -5.72 -2.02 12.31
CA ILE A 3 -5.14 -1.09 11.36
C ILE A 3 -3.63 -1.07 11.61
N TYR A 4 -2.87 -1.28 10.56
CA TYR A 4 -1.41 -1.26 10.62
C TYR A 4 -0.92 -0.07 9.85
N GLU A 5 -0.40 0.91 10.57
CA GLU A 5 0.06 2.15 9.95
C GLU A 5 1.55 2.06 9.71
N PHE A 6 1.96 2.43 8.51
CA PHE A 6 3.38 2.40 8.17
C PHE A 6 4.05 3.63 8.73
N ARG A 7 5.17 3.44 9.44
CA ARG A 7 5.92 4.55 9.94
C ARG A 7 6.42 5.43 8.80
N ASN A 8 6.89 4.77 7.75
CA ASN A 8 7.34 5.47 6.56
C ASN A 8 6.49 4.99 5.40
N PRO A 9 5.59 5.85 4.90
CA PRO A 9 4.76 5.45 3.76
C PRO A 9 5.61 5.01 2.59
N MET A 10 5.13 4.01 1.86
CA MET A 10 5.87 3.43 0.75
C MET A 10 5.32 3.91 -0.58
N PRO A 11 6.19 4.34 -1.50
CA PRO A 11 5.71 4.75 -2.82
C PRO A 11 5.20 3.55 -3.60
N VAL A 12 4.05 3.74 -4.23
CA VAL A 12 3.43 2.69 -5.03
C VAL A 12 2.95 3.26 -6.34
N GLU A 13 2.73 2.37 -7.29
CA GLU A 13 2.15 2.72 -8.57
C GLU A 13 0.81 2.02 -8.69
N THR A 14 -0.22 2.77 -9.07
CA THR A 14 -1.56 2.22 -9.24
C THR A 14 -2.04 2.50 -10.65
N ASP A 15 -3.19 1.94 -11.00
CA ASP A 15 -3.80 2.23 -12.30
C ASP A 15 -4.19 3.70 -12.43
N LEU A 16 -4.29 4.39 -11.31
CA LEU A 16 -4.66 5.81 -11.31
C LEU A 16 -3.46 6.73 -11.17
N GLY A 17 -2.25 6.16 -11.16
CA GLY A 17 -1.03 6.94 -11.04
C GLY A 17 -0.25 6.57 -9.80
N TYR A 18 0.76 7.35 -9.50
CA TYR A 18 1.62 7.11 -8.36
C TYR A 18 0.98 7.60 -7.08
N GLY A 19 1.32 6.97 -5.98
CA GLY A 19 0.83 7.36 -4.68
C GLY A 19 1.70 6.81 -3.57
N MET A 20 1.22 6.95 -2.34
CA MET A 20 1.92 6.48 -1.16
C MET A 20 1.01 5.55 -0.38
N LEU A 21 1.53 4.37 -0.05
CA LEU A 21 0.81 3.42 0.79
C LEU A 21 0.97 3.84 2.24
N MET A 22 -0.13 4.16 2.88
CA MET A 22 -0.12 4.74 4.21
C MET A 22 -0.39 3.74 5.33
N TYR A 23 -1.42 2.92 5.17
CA TYR A 23 -1.74 1.93 6.20
C TYR A 23 -2.54 0.80 5.58
N VAL A 24 -2.66 -0.29 6.34
CA VAL A 24 -3.42 -1.47 5.95
C VAL A 24 -4.49 -1.68 7.01
N ARG A 25 -5.70 -1.94 6.57
CA ARG A 25 -6.79 -2.32 7.46
C ARG A 25 -7.09 -3.79 7.27
N ASP A 26 -7.02 -4.53 8.36
CA ASP A 26 -7.31 -5.95 8.35
C ASP A 26 -8.79 -6.15 8.05
N GLY A 27 -9.09 -6.93 7.05
CA GLY A 27 -10.47 -7.17 6.62
C GLY A 27 -11.20 -8.21 7.45
N GLY A 28 -10.50 -8.87 8.37
CA GLY A 28 -11.14 -9.88 9.19
C GLY A 28 -11.13 -11.25 8.54
N THR A 29 -11.92 -12.16 9.11
CA THR A 29 -11.87 -13.56 8.72
C THR A 29 -12.34 -13.80 7.29
N PHE A 30 -13.36 -13.07 6.87
CA PHE A 30 -14.00 -13.35 5.59
C PHE A 30 -13.80 -12.25 4.56
N SER A 31 -12.93 -11.30 4.83
CA SER A 31 -12.71 -10.18 3.93
C SER A 31 -11.23 -10.03 3.65
N ASN A 32 -10.91 -9.46 2.50
CA ASN A 32 -9.55 -9.16 2.16
C ASN A 32 -9.08 -7.94 2.92
N ASP A 33 -7.79 -7.84 3.14
CA ASP A 33 -7.22 -6.65 3.73
C ASP A 33 -7.38 -5.49 2.77
N VAL A 34 -7.50 -4.30 3.31
CA VAL A 34 -7.68 -3.09 2.53
C VAL A 34 -6.48 -2.19 2.74
N PHE A 35 -5.89 -1.74 1.65
CA PHE A 35 -4.69 -0.92 1.68
C PHE A 35 -5.06 0.52 1.33
N ALA A 36 -4.69 1.45 2.19
CA ALA A 36 -5.00 2.86 1.99
C ALA A 36 -3.85 3.54 1.26
N VAL A 37 -4.13 4.05 0.07
CA VAL A 37 -3.14 4.70 -0.77
C VAL A 37 -3.58 6.13 -1.03
N VAL A 38 -2.66 7.08 -0.81
CA VAL A 38 -2.90 8.48 -1.13
C VAL A 38 -2.30 8.74 -2.51
N LEU A 39 -3.13 9.18 -3.44
CA LEU A 39 -2.65 9.45 -4.81
C LEU A 39 -1.95 10.79 -4.86
N ASP A 40 -0.81 10.83 -5.54
CA ASP A 40 -0.02 12.05 -5.65
C ASP A 40 -0.76 13.15 -6.39
N LYS A 41 -1.53 12.78 -7.40
CA LYS A 41 -2.12 13.78 -8.29
C LYS A 41 -3.16 14.64 -7.60
N ASP A 42 -3.86 14.12 -6.61
CA ASP A 42 -4.95 14.88 -5.99
C ASP A 42 -5.00 14.73 -4.49
N GLY A 43 -4.12 13.94 -3.90
CA GLY A 43 -4.11 13.75 -2.46
C GLY A 43 -5.30 12.97 -1.94
N VAL A 44 -6.04 12.31 -2.81
CA VAL A 44 -7.22 11.56 -2.40
C VAL A 44 -6.79 10.19 -1.88
N ILE A 45 -7.34 9.79 -0.76
CA ILE A 45 -7.09 8.48 -0.20
C ILE A 45 -8.02 7.48 -0.86
N ARG A 46 -7.44 6.40 -1.38
CA ARG A 46 -8.23 5.35 -1.98
C ARG A 46 -7.91 4.03 -1.30
N HIS A 47 -8.93 3.20 -1.16
CA HIS A 47 -8.75 1.88 -0.56
C HIS A 47 -8.63 0.87 -1.67
N MET A 48 -7.55 0.10 -1.64
CA MET A 48 -7.21 -0.81 -2.73
C MET A 48 -6.87 -2.18 -2.20
N THR A 49 -7.01 -3.17 -3.07
CA THR A 49 -6.53 -4.52 -2.78
C THR A 49 -5.16 -4.68 -3.42
N THR A 50 -4.49 -5.79 -3.09
CA THR A 50 -3.09 -5.95 -3.50
C THR A 50 -2.91 -6.07 -5.01
N ASP A 51 -3.96 -6.39 -5.74
CA ASP A 51 -3.84 -6.49 -7.19
C ASP A 51 -4.01 -5.15 -7.89
N GLN A 52 -4.25 -4.07 -7.15
CA GLN A 52 -4.50 -2.76 -7.75
C GLN A 52 -3.31 -1.83 -7.65
N PHE A 53 -2.24 -2.24 -7.01
CA PHE A 53 -1.05 -1.41 -6.91
C PHE A 53 0.19 -2.28 -6.80
N ARG A 54 1.35 -1.65 -7.00
CA ARG A 54 2.62 -2.33 -6.83
C ARG A 54 3.64 -1.34 -6.32
N LEU A 55 4.66 -1.84 -5.66
CA LEU A 55 5.72 -0.99 -5.15
C LEU A 55 6.52 -0.43 -6.32
N VAL A 56 6.84 0.85 -6.23
CA VAL A 56 7.61 1.50 -7.27
C VAL A 56 9.04 0.99 -7.27
N ARG A 57 9.58 0.72 -6.08
CA ARG A 57 10.96 0.30 -5.97
C ARG A 57 11.05 -1.04 -5.29
N ASN A 58 11.97 -1.84 -5.79
CA ASN A 58 12.19 -3.16 -5.21
C ASN A 58 13.26 -3.17 -4.15
N ASP A 59 13.89 -2.05 -3.90
CA ASP A 59 15.00 -2.00 -2.96
C ASP A 59 14.64 -2.55 -1.60
N THR A 60 13.43 -2.27 -1.18
CA THR A 60 12.98 -2.73 0.12
C THR A 60 12.95 -4.23 0.20
N PHE A 61 12.53 -4.86 -0.88
CA PHE A 61 12.50 -6.31 -0.92
C PHE A 61 13.90 -6.89 -0.95
N LEU A 62 14.80 -6.23 -1.65
CA LEU A 62 16.15 -6.71 -1.73
C LEU A 62 16.81 -6.74 -0.37
N ILE A 63 16.49 -5.77 0.44
CA ILE A 63 17.04 -5.74 1.77
C ILE A 63 16.62 -6.94 2.56
N ARG A 64 15.39 -7.36 2.38
CA ARG A 64 14.91 -8.51 3.11
C ARG A 64 15.38 -9.80 2.55
N THR A 65 15.53 -9.84 1.25
CA THR A 65 15.78 -11.12 0.64
C THR A 65 17.22 -11.43 0.48
N ASN A 66 18.06 -10.53 0.84
CA ASN A 66 19.44 -10.80 0.67
C ASN A 66 19.92 -11.76 1.66
N GLU A 67 19.04 -12.28 2.32
CA GLU A 67 19.37 -13.31 3.12
C GLU A 67 19.70 -14.41 2.44
#